data_245da7b5b1b9f3ab24e012a4f7514039
#
_entry.id   245da7b5b1b9f3ab24e012a4f7514039
#
_cell.length_a   1.000
_cell.length_b   1.000
_cell.length_c   1.000
_cell.angle_alpha   90.00
_cell.angle_beta   90.00
_cell.angle_gamma   90.00
#
_symmetry.space_group_name_H-M   'P 1'
#
loop_
_entity.id
_entity.type
_entity.pdbx_description
1 polymer ?
#
loop_
_entity_poly.entity_id
_entity_poly.type
_entity_poly.pdbx_seq_one_letter_code
_entity_poly.pdbx_strand_id
1 'polypeptide(L)'
;YNHYLKERFGAKVYRIALDCGAGCPNRDGVRGSGGCVFCAEGAAARGKFCGMESAVLRAQFERGRAEISKKCPDGPYIAYFQSGSNTYGELNEFAKVFEQALSFENVIGLSIATRADCVDERTAELLAGLSGRTYLTVELGLQTVHDETAAAMNRCHTYDEFLAAYRLLHERGVNVGTHIINGLPNETPEMMIETAREIAKLELHMLKIHLLYVQEGTRLAEMYRRGEFAVQQRGEYVQTVCSQL
;
A
#
# COMPACT_ATOMS: atom_id res chain seq x y z
N TYR A 1 2.06 10.51 -11.81
CA TYR A 1 3.12 9.60 -11.36
C TYR A 1 3.90 8.98 -12.53
N ASN A 2 3.24 8.42 -13.55
CA ASN A 2 3.93 7.88 -14.74
C ASN A 2 4.81 8.93 -15.46
N HIS A 3 4.35 10.17 -15.55
CA HIS A 3 5.12 11.26 -16.12
C HIS A 3 6.39 11.54 -15.30
N TYR A 4 6.25 11.66 -13.99
CA TYR A 4 7.36 11.81 -13.07
C TYR A 4 8.41 10.70 -13.21
N LEU A 5 7.97 9.43 -13.26
CA LEU A 5 8.90 8.30 -13.43
C LEU A 5 9.62 8.36 -14.79
N LYS A 6 8.90 8.75 -15.85
CA LYS A 6 9.49 8.88 -17.18
C LYS A 6 10.54 9.98 -17.24
N GLU A 7 10.27 11.12 -16.60
CA GLU A 7 11.24 12.22 -16.51
C GLU A 7 12.48 11.81 -15.70
N ARG A 8 12.27 11.16 -14.56
CA ARG A 8 13.36 10.73 -13.67
C ARG A 8 14.26 9.66 -14.28
N PHE A 9 13.71 8.70 -15.02
CA PHE A 9 14.43 7.53 -15.53
C PHE A 9 14.64 7.53 -17.05
N GLY A 10 14.19 8.55 -17.75
CA GLY A 10 14.31 8.66 -19.20
C GLY A 10 13.45 7.69 -20.00
N ALA A 11 12.71 6.79 -19.35
CA ALA A 11 11.88 5.75 -19.96
C ALA A 11 10.61 5.51 -19.15
N LYS A 12 9.63 4.85 -19.76
CA LYS A 12 8.44 4.40 -19.06
C LYS A 12 8.79 3.26 -18.11
N VAL A 13 8.52 3.45 -16.84
CA VAL A 13 8.76 2.45 -15.79
C VAL A 13 7.50 1.64 -15.52
N TYR A 14 7.66 0.34 -15.37
CA TYR A 14 6.55 -0.56 -15.05
C TYR A 14 6.72 -1.15 -13.66
N ARG A 15 5.59 -1.36 -12.97
CA ARG A 15 5.57 -2.05 -11.68
C ARG A 15 5.27 -3.52 -11.89
N ILE A 16 6.09 -4.38 -11.32
CA ILE A 16 5.83 -5.83 -11.25
C ILE A 16 5.39 -6.14 -9.83
N ALA A 17 4.13 -6.57 -9.69
CA ALA A 17 3.57 -6.94 -8.40
C ALA A 17 4.20 -8.24 -7.89
N LEU A 18 4.67 -8.21 -6.65
CA LEU A 18 5.25 -9.33 -5.93
C LEU A 18 4.49 -9.53 -4.62
N ASP A 19 4.33 -10.79 -4.24
CA ASP A 19 3.77 -11.19 -2.98
C ASP A 19 4.82 -12.00 -2.21
N CYS A 20 5.35 -11.45 -1.14
CA CYS A 20 6.29 -12.17 -0.29
C CYS A 20 5.62 -13.03 0.78
N GLY A 21 4.30 -13.10 0.81
CA GLY A 21 3.56 -13.80 1.86
C GLY A 21 3.50 -13.02 3.18
N ALA A 22 3.56 -11.69 3.10
CA ALA A 22 3.47 -10.85 4.29
C ALA A 22 2.11 -10.98 4.98
N GLY A 23 2.15 -11.09 6.31
CA GLY A 23 0.96 -11.13 7.14
C GLY A 23 0.35 -9.76 7.39
N CYS A 24 -0.59 -9.74 8.33
CA CYS A 24 -1.22 -8.49 8.77
C CYS A 24 -1.58 -8.59 10.26
N PRO A 25 -1.13 -7.64 11.11
CA PRO A 25 -1.39 -7.65 12.56
C PRO A 25 -2.89 -7.50 12.90
N ASN A 26 -3.70 -7.11 11.91
CA ASN A 26 -5.16 -7.05 12.04
C ASN A 26 -5.85 -8.39 11.71
N ARG A 27 -5.08 -9.47 11.48
CA ARG A 27 -5.61 -10.81 11.18
C ARG A 27 -5.18 -11.88 12.17
N ASP A 28 -4.06 -11.70 12.84
CA ASP A 28 -3.47 -12.68 13.74
C ASP A 28 -3.66 -12.39 15.23
N GLY A 29 -4.43 -11.35 15.55
CA GLY A 29 -4.79 -11.01 16.92
C GLY A 29 -3.82 -10.02 17.60
N VAL A 30 -2.74 -9.60 16.93
CA VAL A 30 -1.78 -8.66 17.54
C VAL A 30 -2.37 -7.26 17.69
N ARG A 31 -3.06 -6.77 16.65
CA ARG A 31 -3.81 -5.48 16.69
C ARG A 31 -5.31 -5.70 16.63
N GLY A 32 -5.74 -6.72 15.91
CA GLY A 32 -7.14 -7.07 15.73
C GLY A 32 -7.30 -8.43 15.06
N SER A 33 -8.52 -8.82 14.81
CA SER A 33 -8.86 -10.11 14.18
C SER A 33 -9.73 -9.90 12.94
N GLY A 34 -9.66 -10.85 12.01
CA GLY A 34 -10.50 -10.89 10.81
C GLY A 34 -10.11 -9.90 9.71
N GLY A 35 -9.16 -8.98 9.94
CA GLY A 35 -8.76 -7.97 8.97
C GLY A 35 -9.76 -6.83 8.78
N CYS A 36 -9.45 -5.87 7.93
CA CYS A 36 -10.38 -4.80 7.56
C CYS A 36 -11.62 -5.36 6.87
N VAL A 37 -12.77 -4.71 7.03
CA VAL A 37 -14.05 -5.23 6.50
C VAL A 37 -14.07 -5.35 4.97
N PHE A 38 -13.25 -4.57 4.27
CA PHE A 38 -13.11 -4.59 2.81
C PHE A 38 -12.02 -5.53 2.29
N CYS A 39 -11.22 -6.15 3.18
CA CYS A 39 -10.16 -7.06 2.77
C CYS A 39 -10.67 -8.48 2.59
N ALA A 40 -10.48 -9.05 1.40
CA ALA A 40 -10.79 -10.45 1.13
C ALA A 40 -10.01 -11.42 2.02
N GLU A 41 -10.57 -12.59 2.26
CA GLU A 41 -9.84 -13.70 2.84
C GLU A 41 -8.66 -14.05 1.92
N GLY A 42 -7.45 -14.20 2.49
CA GLY A 42 -6.24 -14.42 1.68
C GLY A 42 -5.54 -13.18 1.16
N ALA A 43 -6.06 -11.96 1.38
CA ALA A 43 -5.37 -10.71 1.02
C ALA A 43 -4.05 -10.48 1.78
N ALA A 44 -3.78 -11.25 2.83
CA ALA A 44 -2.52 -11.31 3.56
C ALA A 44 -2.36 -12.69 4.17
N ALA A 45 -1.14 -13.16 4.33
CA ALA A 45 -0.86 -14.40 5.04
C ALA A 45 -1.29 -14.33 6.52
N ARG A 46 -1.37 -15.47 7.17
CA ARG A 46 -1.57 -15.52 8.63
C ARG A 46 -0.22 -15.46 9.33
N GLY A 47 -0.14 -14.64 10.37
CA GLY A 47 1.06 -14.48 11.19
C GLY A 47 2.11 -13.53 10.59
N LYS A 48 3.22 -13.43 11.31
CA LYS A 48 4.35 -12.60 10.91
C LYS A 48 5.13 -13.26 9.77
N PHE A 49 5.66 -12.43 8.87
CA PHE A 49 6.56 -12.91 7.83
C PHE A 49 7.87 -13.43 8.46
N CYS A 50 8.28 -14.61 8.01
CA CYS A 50 9.49 -15.31 8.50
C CYS A 50 10.43 -15.77 7.37
N GLY A 51 10.20 -15.31 6.15
CA GLY A 51 11.05 -15.59 5.01
C GLY A 51 10.31 -16.16 3.81
N MET A 52 10.97 -16.13 2.65
CA MET A 52 10.48 -16.68 1.39
C MET A 52 11.64 -17.32 0.62
N GLU A 53 11.36 -18.43 -0.05
CA GLU A 53 12.34 -19.05 -0.95
C GLU A 53 12.61 -18.15 -2.16
N SER A 54 13.89 -17.96 -2.47
CA SER A 54 14.38 -17.15 -3.57
C SER A 54 13.77 -17.53 -4.93
N ALA A 55 13.60 -18.82 -5.18
CA ALA A 55 13.02 -19.34 -6.42
C ALA A 55 11.56 -18.90 -6.62
N VAL A 56 10.78 -18.82 -5.53
CA VAL A 56 9.37 -18.40 -5.57
C VAL A 56 9.25 -16.93 -5.96
N LEU A 57 10.05 -16.06 -5.34
CA LEU A 57 10.05 -14.63 -5.67
C LEU A 57 10.47 -14.39 -7.13
N ARG A 58 11.52 -15.08 -7.59
CA ARG A 58 11.98 -15.02 -8.99
C ARG A 58 10.91 -15.48 -9.97
N ALA A 59 10.22 -16.58 -9.69
CA ALA A 59 9.16 -17.08 -10.56
C ALA A 59 7.98 -16.08 -10.68
N GLN A 60 7.64 -15.35 -9.60
CA GLN A 60 6.65 -14.29 -9.64
C GLN A 60 7.12 -13.12 -10.52
N PHE A 61 8.37 -12.70 -10.34
CA PHE A 61 8.95 -11.61 -11.13
C PHE A 61 8.96 -11.94 -12.63
N GLU A 62 9.45 -13.13 -13.02
CA GLU A 62 9.51 -13.54 -14.43
C GLU A 62 8.12 -13.65 -15.07
N ARG A 63 7.11 -14.10 -14.32
CA ARG A 63 5.71 -14.10 -14.78
C ARG A 63 5.20 -12.68 -15.04
N GLY A 64 5.39 -11.77 -14.08
CA GLY A 64 4.99 -10.37 -14.23
C GLY A 64 5.74 -9.68 -15.38
N ARG A 65 7.05 -9.96 -15.53
CA ARG A 65 7.87 -9.50 -16.64
C ARG A 65 7.33 -10.00 -17.98
N ALA A 66 6.99 -11.27 -18.10
CA ALA A 66 6.44 -11.85 -19.32
C ALA A 66 5.10 -11.22 -19.75
N GLU A 67 4.24 -10.86 -18.79
CA GLU A 67 3.00 -10.13 -19.06
C GLU A 67 3.25 -8.71 -19.59
N ILE A 68 4.25 -8.03 -19.05
CA ILE A 68 4.60 -6.66 -19.41
C ILE A 68 5.45 -6.62 -20.69
N SER A 69 6.26 -7.64 -20.96
CA SER A 69 7.20 -7.67 -22.09
C SER A 69 6.59 -7.47 -23.46
N LYS A 70 5.30 -7.83 -23.62
CA LYS A 70 4.52 -7.53 -24.82
C LYS A 70 4.40 -6.02 -25.11
N LYS A 71 4.53 -5.18 -24.08
CA LYS A 71 4.43 -3.72 -24.15
C LYS A 71 5.77 -3.01 -23.97
N CYS A 72 6.71 -3.65 -23.29
CA CYS A 72 8.03 -3.11 -22.97
C CYS A 72 9.00 -4.26 -22.68
N PRO A 73 9.71 -4.80 -23.70
CA PRO A 73 10.54 -6.00 -23.55
C PRO A 73 11.69 -5.83 -22.55
N ASP A 74 12.31 -4.65 -22.52
CA ASP A 74 13.55 -4.35 -21.78
C ASP A 74 13.36 -3.19 -20.79
N GLY A 75 12.13 -2.98 -20.32
CA GLY A 75 11.80 -1.80 -19.51
C GLY A 75 12.59 -1.73 -18.20
N PRO A 76 12.71 -0.54 -17.62
CA PRO A 76 12.99 -0.45 -16.20
C PRO A 76 11.77 -0.86 -15.39
N TYR A 77 11.99 -1.68 -14.35
CA TYR A 77 10.95 -2.18 -13.48
C TYR A 77 11.09 -1.69 -12.04
N ILE A 78 9.97 -1.48 -11.37
CA ILE A 78 9.89 -1.34 -9.92
C ILE A 78 9.26 -2.62 -9.37
N ALA A 79 9.98 -3.31 -8.48
CA ALA A 79 9.43 -4.44 -7.75
C ALA A 79 8.44 -3.93 -6.70
N TYR A 80 7.17 -4.32 -6.82
CA TYR A 80 6.08 -3.77 -6.02
C TYR A 80 5.50 -4.81 -5.08
N PHE A 81 5.85 -4.73 -3.81
CA PHE A 81 5.30 -5.54 -2.73
C PHE A 81 3.98 -4.94 -2.25
N GLN A 82 2.86 -5.54 -2.65
CA GLN A 82 1.54 -4.94 -2.39
C GLN A 82 0.63 -5.76 -1.49
N SER A 83 0.79 -7.09 -1.43
CA SER A 83 -0.05 -7.97 -0.59
C SER A 83 0.40 -7.92 0.86
N GLY A 84 -0.54 -7.84 1.80
CA GLY A 84 -0.25 -7.82 3.23
C GLY A 84 0.43 -6.54 3.71
N SER A 85 1.14 -6.66 4.83
CA SER A 85 1.93 -5.59 5.46
C SER A 85 3.41 -5.94 5.34
N ASN A 86 4.08 -5.41 4.31
CA ASN A 86 5.42 -5.85 3.90
C ASN A 86 6.56 -5.32 4.81
N THR A 87 6.24 -5.02 6.06
CA THR A 87 7.17 -4.74 7.16
C THR A 87 6.72 -5.43 8.46
N TYR A 88 5.71 -6.31 8.39
CA TYR A 88 5.18 -7.04 9.53
C TYR A 88 5.81 -8.43 9.64
N GLY A 89 6.93 -8.55 10.35
CA GLY A 89 7.63 -9.83 10.56
C GLY A 89 9.09 -9.65 10.92
N GLU A 90 9.89 -10.64 10.56
CA GLU A 90 11.33 -10.64 10.81
C GLU A 90 12.03 -9.69 9.84
N LEU A 91 12.57 -8.59 10.37
CA LEU A 91 13.16 -7.50 9.59
C LEU A 91 14.30 -7.98 8.66
N ASN A 92 15.16 -8.88 9.15
CA ASN A 92 16.25 -9.43 8.35
C ASN A 92 15.75 -10.28 7.17
N GLU A 93 14.60 -10.92 7.31
CA GLU A 93 14.01 -11.71 6.22
C GLU A 93 13.40 -10.79 5.16
N PHE A 94 12.75 -9.69 5.56
CA PHE A 94 12.32 -8.67 4.60
C PHE A 94 13.51 -8.05 3.86
N ALA A 95 14.59 -7.72 4.57
CA ALA A 95 15.81 -7.19 3.96
C ALA A 95 16.35 -8.13 2.86
N LYS A 96 16.42 -9.43 3.13
CA LYS A 96 16.84 -10.43 2.12
C LYS A 96 15.94 -10.45 0.89
N VAL A 97 14.62 -10.40 1.09
CA VAL A 97 13.64 -10.39 -0.02
C VAL A 97 13.75 -9.11 -0.84
N PHE A 98 13.92 -7.96 -0.21
CA PHE A 98 14.09 -6.68 -0.91
C PHE A 98 15.39 -6.63 -1.71
N GLU A 99 16.52 -7.07 -1.11
CA GLU A 99 17.80 -7.17 -1.80
C GLU A 99 17.74 -8.15 -2.99
N GLN A 100 17.07 -9.27 -2.82
CA GLN A 100 16.86 -10.21 -3.91
C GLN A 100 16.05 -9.59 -5.04
N ALA A 101 14.95 -8.89 -4.74
CA ALA A 101 14.15 -8.22 -5.77
C ALA A 101 14.97 -7.18 -6.53
N LEU A 102 15.86 -6.44 -5.85
CA LEU A 102 16.78 -5.50 -6.47
C LEU A 102 17.84 -6.16 -7.36
N SER A 103 18.13 -7.44 -7.13
CA SER A 103 19.09 -8.19 -7.98
C SER A 103 18.49 -8.70 -9.30
N PHE A 104 17.20 -8.55 -9.52
CA PHE A 104 16.55 -8.98 -10.76
C PHE A 104 16.87 -8.01 -11.90
N GLU A 105 16.95 -8.55 -13.12
CA GLU A 105 17.31 -7.79 -14.31
C GLU A 105 16.37 -6.59 -14.54
N ASN A 106 16.96 -5.42 -14.75
CA ASN A 106 16.26 -4.16 -15.01
C ASN A 106 15.36 -3.65 -13.87
N VAL A 107 15.48 -4.19 -12.65
CA VAL A 107 14.84 -3.61 -11.48
C VAL A 107 15.64 -2.39 -11.02
N ILE A 108 14.99 -1.23 -11.04
CA ILE A 108 15.58 0.07 -10.70
C ILE A 108 15.13 0.60 -9.35
N GLY A 109 14.24 -0.11 -8.68
CA GLY A 109 13.72 0.32 -7.39
C GLY A 109 12.63 -0.56 -6.82
N LEU A 110 12.17 -0.18 -5.64
CA LEU A 110 11.14 -0.87 -4.88
C LEU A 110 9.95 0.04 -4.60
N SER A 111 8.77 -0.56 -4.54
CA SER A 111 7.59 0.04 -3.93
C SER A 111 7.07 -0.94 -2.89
N ILE A 112 6.96 -0.50 -1.63
CA ILE A 112 6.64 -1.36 -0.49
C ILE A 112 5.38 -0.86 0.16
N ALA A 113 4.27 -1.60 -0.02
CA ALA A 113 3.02 -1.29 0.65
C ALA A 113 3.00 -1.91 2.06
N THR A 114 2.64 -1.10 3.03
CA THR A 114 2.55 -1.55 4.43
C THR A 114 1.52 -0.74 5.21
N ARG A 115 1.32 -1.14 6.46
CA ARG A 115 0.50 -0.42 7.44
C ARG A 115 1.39 0.51 8.26
N ALA A 116 0.82 1.62 8.70
CA ALA A 116 1.54 2.57 9.55
C ALA A 116 2.03 1.94 10.87
N ASP A 117 1.19 1.15 11.51
CA ASP A 117 1.49 0.43 12.75
C ASP A 117 2.49 -0.74 12.59
N CYS A 118 3.03 -0.94 11.38
CA CYS A 118 4.11 -1.88 11.08
C CYS A 118 5.44 -1.18 10.73
N VAL A 119 5.56 0.12 11.05
CA VAL A 119 6.78 0.91 10.83
C VAL A 119 7.28 1.42 12.18
N ASP A 120 8.33 0.81 12.66
CA ASP A 120 9.09 1.23 13.85
C ASP A 120 10.45 1.85 13.44
N GLU A 121 11.23 2.32 14.42
CA GLU A 121 12.57 2.91 14.21
C GLU A 121 13.48 1.98 13.39
N ARG A 122 13.54 0.70 13.71
CA ARG A 122 14.42 -0.26 13.03
C ARG A 122 13.98 -0.50 11.57
N THR A 123 12.67 -0.56 11.35
CA THR A 123 12.08 -0.66 10.02
C THR A 123 12.39 0.58 9.20
N ALA A 124 12.24 1.77 9.79
CA ALA A 124 12.54 3.03 9.12
C ALA A 124 14.03 3.16 8.78
N GLU A 125 14.93 2.71 9.65
CA GLU A 125 16.39 2.65 9.38
C GLU A 125 16.72 1.72 8.21
N LEU A 126 16.12 0.51 8.15
CA LEU A 126 16.29 -0.38 7.01
C LEU A 126 15.83 0.27 5.70
N LEU A 127 14.64 0.87 5.71
CA LEU A 127 14.05 1.51 4.53
C LEU A 127 14.84 2.75 4.10
N ALA A 128 15.36 3.53 5.03
CA ALA A 128 16.27 4.64 4.74
C ALA A 128 17.58 4.17 4.10
N GLY A 129 18.18 3.09 4.60
CA GLY A 129 19.36 2.47 3.99
C GLY A 129 19.11 2.00 2.56
N LEU A 130 17.93 1.47 2.26
CA LEU A 130 17.51 1.12 0.89
C LEU A 130 17.29 2.37 0.05
N SER A 131 16.60 3.40 0.58
CA SER A 131 16.32 4.66 -0.12
C SER A 131 17.60 5.40 -0.55
N GLY A 132 18.68 5.28 0.23
CA GLY A 132 19.99 5.85 -0.11
C GLY A 132 20.70 5.17 -1.30
N ARG A 133 20.27 3.99 -1.72
CA ARG A 133 20.94 3.17 -2.74
C ARG A 133 20.08 2.92 -3.98
N THR A 134 18.78 3.03 -3.86
CA THR A 134 17.85 2.76 -4.95
C THR A 134 16.62 3.66 -4.87
N TYR A 135 15.84 3.71 -5.94
CA TYR A 135 14.54 4.35 -5.87
C TYR A 135 13.61 3.51 -4.99
N LEU A 136 13.18 4.09 -3.88
CA LEU A 136 12.26 3.46 -2.96
C LEU A 136 11.03 4.36 -2.75
N THR A 137 9.85 3.76 -2.77
CA THR A 137 8.61 4.38 -2.27
C THR A 137 7.98 3.45 -1.24
N VAL A 138 7.71 3.95 -0.04
CA VAL A 138 6.92 3.24 0.97
C VAL A 138 5.49 3.75 0.89
N GLU A 139 4.54 2.84 0.62
CA GLU A 139 3.13 3.15 0.45
C GLU A 139 2.37 2.81 1.73
N LEU A 140 2.03 3.84 2.52
CA LEU A 140 1.27 3.68 3.75
C LEU A 140 -0.24 3.65 3.49
N GLY A 141 -0.91 2.61 3.97
CA GLY A 141 -2.36 2.50 3.88
C GLY A 141 -3.04 3.30 4.98
N LEU A 142 -3.49 4.53 4.71
CA LEU A 142 -4.29 5.35 5.62
C LEU A 142 -5.78 5.01 5.50
N GLN A 143 -6.31 5.18 4.33
CA GLN A 143 -7.68 5.04 3.85
C GLN A 143 -8.57 6.26 4.14
N THR A 144 -8.56 6.78 5.36
CA THR A 144 -9.28 7.98 5.82
C THR A 144 -8.56 8.58 7.03
N VAL A 145 -8.75 9.87 7.28
CA VAL A 145 -8.27 10.55 8.51
C VAL A 145 -9.28 10.46 9.64
N HIS A 146 -10.48 9.98 9.37
CA HIS A 146 -11.56 9.87 10.35
C HIS A 146 -11.44 8.57 11.14
N ASP A 147 -10.99 8.65 12.39
CA ASP A 147 -10.74 7.48 13.25
C ASP A 147 -12.02 6.67 13.52
N GLU A 148 -13.19 7.32 13.57
CA GLU A 148 -14.48 6.61 13.72
C GLU A 148 -14.77 5.72 12.49
N THR A 149 -14.54 6.24 11.27
CA THR A 149 -14.64 5.45 10.04
C THR A 149 -13.59 4.35 10.01
N ALA A 150 -12.35 4.65 10.38
CA ALA A 150 -11.28 3.65 10.45
C ALA A 150 -11.63 2.52 11.42
N ALA A 151 -12.20 2.84 12.60
CA ALA A 151 -12.68 1.86 13.57
C ALA A 151 -13.82 1.02 13.02
N ALA A 152 -14.85 1.64 12.39
CA ALA A 152 -15.95 0.95 11.74
C ALA A 152 -15.47 0.00 10.62
N MET A 153 -14.41 0.37 9.90
CA MET A 153 -13.76 -0.47 8.89
C MET A 153 -12.79 -1.50 9.48
N ASN A 154 -12.71 -1.60 10.80
CA ASN A 154 -11.79 -2.50 11.51
C ASN A 154 -10.34 -2.31 11.08
N ARG A 155 -9.89 -1.05 10.93
CA ARG A 155 -8.50 -0.72 10.54
C ARG A 155 -7.50 -0.98 11.66
N CYS A 156 -7.93 -0.82 12.92
CA CYS A 156 -7.10 -1.03 14.13
C CYS A 156 -5.83 -0.19 14.21
N HIS A 157 -5.79 0.97 13.55
CA HIS A 157 -4.81 2.02 13.77
C HIS A 157 -5.46 3.40 13.51
N THR A 158 -4.95 4.42 14.17
CA THR A 158 -5.46 5.80 14.13
C THR A 158 -4.73 6.65 13.10
N TYR A 159 -5.26 7.86 12.85
CA TYR A 159 -4.58 8.88 12.05
C TYR A 159 -3.27 9.34 12.71
N ASP A 160 -3.22 9.46 14.03
CA ASP A 160 -1.99 9.82 14.75
C ASP A 160 -0.89 8.75 14.58
N GLU A 161 -1.24 7.46 14.59
CA GLU A 161 -0.28 6.39 14.30
C GLU A 161 0.24 6.47 12.84
N PHE A 162 -0.62 6.85 11.90
CA PHE A 162 -0.18 7.11 10.53
C PHE A 162 0.79 8.31 10.46
N LEU A 163 0.49 9.42 11.13
CA LEU A 163 1.37 10.59 11.16
C LEU A 163 2.73 10.27 11.80
N ALA A 164 2.75 9.46 12.85
CA ALA A 164 4.00 9.00 13.48
C ALA A 164 4.87 8.21 12.49
N ALA A 165 4.29 7.22 11.79
CA ALA A 165 4.99 6.43 10.78
C ALA A 165 5.45 7.29 9.58
N TYR A 166 4.60 8.22 9.12
CA TYR A 166 4.95 9.16 8.06
C TYR A 166 6.19 9.98 8.46
N ARG A 167 6.18 10.63 9.64
CA ARG A 167 7.30 11.45 10.11
C ARG A 167 8.58 10.62 10.21
N LEU A 168 8.49 9.43 10.78
CA LEU A 168 9.61 8.52 10.95
C LEU A 168 10.31 8.18 9.64
N LEU A 169 9.56 7.97 8.56
CA LEU A 169 10.07 7.72 7.22
C LEU A 169 10.55 9.00 6.53
N HIS A 170 9.75 10.06 6.58
CA HIS A 170 10.01 11.33 5.90
C HIS A 170 11.29 12.00 6.41
N GLU A 171 11.48 12.08 7.73
CA GLU A 171 12.68 12.63 8.37
C GLU A 171 13.97 11.89 8.00
N ARG A 172 13.84 10.63 7.53
CA ARG A 172 14.95 9.81 7.03
C ARG A 172 15.12 9.86 5.50
N GLY A 173 14.39 10.74 4.82
CA GLY A 173 14.48 10.92 3.36
C GLY A 173 13.87 9.78 2.54
N VAL A 174 12.96 8.98 3.13
CA VAL A 174 12.24 7.95 2.40
C VAL A 174 11.03 8.57 1.69
N ASN A 175 10.85 8.27 0.40
CA ASN A 175 9.66 8.72 -0.33
C ASN A 175 8.42 8.01 0.20
N VAL A 176 7.49 8.75 0.78
CA VAL A 176 6.24 8.22 1.32
C VAL A 176 5.10 8.47 0.35
N GLY A 177 4.43 7.39 -0.03
CA GLY A 177 3.12 7.44 -0.69
C GLY A 177 2.02 7.07 0.30
N THR A 178 0.79 7.53 0.04
CA THR A 178 -0.36 7.10 0.84
C THR A 178 -1.53 6.66 -0.01
N HIS A 179 -2.35 5.79 0.57
CA HIS A 179 -3.59 5.30 -0.05
C HIS A 179 -4.79 5.83 0.74
N ILE A 180 -5.76 6.41 0.03
CA ILE A 180 -7.08 6.77 0.57
C ILE A 180 -8.17 6.06 -0.23
N ILE A 181 -9.32 5.85 0.40
CA ILE A 181 -10.48 5.21 -0.23
C ILE A 181 -11.67 6.15 -0.14
N ASN A 182 -12.21 6.56 -1.26
CA ASN A 182 -13.47 7.30 -1.33
C ASN A 182 -14.67 6.34 -1.32
N GLY A 183 -15.74 6.75 -0.66
CA GLY A 183 -16.98 5.99 -0.56
C GLY A 183 -17.01 4.97 0.56
N LEU A 184 -16.19 5.12 1.59
CA LEU A 184 -16.27 4.32 2.80
C LEU A 184 -17.65 4.51 3.46
N PRO A 185 -18.26 3.43 4.03
CA PRO A 185 -19.52 3.55 4.74
C PRO A 185 -19.52 4.68 5.77
N ASN A 186 -20.61 5.46 5.76
CA ASN A 186 -20.85 6.62 6.62
C ASN A 186 -19.97 7.85 6.35
N GLU A 187 -19.12 7.85 5.33
CA GLU A 187 -18.41 9.07 4.90
C GLU A 187 -19.24 9.90 3.92
N THR A 188 -19.31 11.21 4.19
CA THR A 188 -19.87 12.19 3.27
C THR A 188 -18.81 12.68 2.28
N PRO A 189 -19.20 13.31 1.16
CA PRO A 189 -18.24 13.96 0.25
C PRO A 189 -17.29 14.95 0.96
N GLU A 190 -17.81 15.69 1.95
CA GLU A 190 -17.05 16.67 2.74
C GLU A 190 -15.95 15.98 3.57
N MET A 191 -16.25 14.83 4.18
CA MET A 191 -15.27 14.03 4.93
C MET A 191 -14.17 13.49 4.02
N MET A 192 -14.51 13.03 2.82
CA MET A 192 -13.51 12.58 1.83
C MET A 192 -12.61 13.73 1.38
N ILE A 193 -13.17 14.94 1.19
CA ILE A 193 -12.41 16.16 0.85
C ILE A 193 -11.54 16.58 2.04
N GLU A 194 -12.04 16.49 3.26
CA GLU A 194 -11.25 16.76 4.48
C GLU A 194 -10.05 15.82 4.58
N THR A 195 -10.24 14.52 4.30
CA THR A 195 -9.14 13.55 4.21
C THR A 195 -8.05 14.04 3.23
N ALA A 196 -8.43 14.51 2.04
CA ALA A 196 -7.48 15.05 1.08
C ALA A 196 -6.77 16.31 1.59
N ARG A 197 -7.51 17.24 2.24
CA ARG A 197 -6.94 18.48 2.83
C ARG A 197 -5.95 18.18 3.95
N GLU A 198 -6.23 17.21 4.80
CA GLU A 198 -5.31 16.84 5.88
C GLU A 198 -4.01 16.23 5.34
N ILE A 199 -4.10 15.32 4.39
CA ILE A 199 -2.89 14.71 3.80
C ILE A 199 -2.13 15.67 2.87
N ALA A 200 -2.79 16.70 2.31
CA ALA A 200 -2.13 17.74 1.52
C ALA A 200 -1.18 18.62 2.35
N LYS A 201 -1.31 18.61 3.69
CA LYS A 201 -0.35 19.27 4.60
C LYS A 201 0.98 18.50 4.73
N LEU A 202 1.04 17.28 4.20
CA LEU A 202 2.20 16.40 4.24
C LEU A 202 2.95 16.48 2.90
N GLU A 203 4.26 16.39 2.94
CA GLU A 203 5.10 16.30 1.75
C GLU A 203 5.10 14.87 1.18
N LEU A 204 3.95 14.43 0.66
CA LEU A 204 3.79 13.10 0.10
C LEU A 204 4.43 13.02 -1.29
N HIS A 205 5.20 11.95 -1.50
CA HIS A 205 5.76 11.63 -2.82
C HIS A 205 4.68 11.15 -3.80
N MET A 206 3.65 10.49 -3.28
CA MET A 206 2.57 9.92 -4.09
C MET A 206 1.27 9.80 -3.29
N LEU A 207 0.15 10.10 -3.95
CA LEU A 207 -1.18 9.80 -3.45
C LEU A 207 -1.87 8.79 -4.38
N LYS A 208 -2.47 7.75 -3.82
CA LYS A 208 -3.40 6.85 -4.50
C LYS A 208 -4.80 7.05 -3.96
N ILE A 209 -5.70 7.51 -4.82
CA ILE A 209 -7.13 7.66 -4.51
C ILE A 209 -7.84 6.43 -5.07
N HIS A 210 -8.44 5.63 -4.19
CA HIS A 210 -9.24 4.46 -4.56
C HIS A 210 -10.72 4.78 -4.46
N LEU A 211 -11.51 4.21 -5.37
CA LEU A 211 -12.93 4.02 -5.14
C LEU A 211 -13.13 2.77 -4.28
N LEU A 212 -14.02 2.82 -3.30
CA LEU A 212 -14.41 1.63 -2.54
C LEU A 212 -14.92 0.54 -3.48
N TYR A 213 -14.29 -0.63 -3.42
CA TYR A 213 -14.71 -1.79 -4.17
C TYR A 213 -15.30 -2.85 -3.25
N VAL A 214 -16.55 -3.23 -3.51
CA VAL A 214 -17.24 -4.27 -2.75
C VAL A 214 -16.90 -5.64 -3.35
N GLN A 215 -15.96 -6.33 -2.73
CA GLN A 215 -15.53 -7.64 -3.17
C GLN A 215 -16.34 -8.75 -2.49
N GLU A 216 -16.79 -9.74 -3.27
CA GLU A 216 -17.45 -10.93 -2.74
C GLU A 216 -16.57 -11.67 -1.71
N GLY A 217 -17.21 -12.28 -0.71
CA GLY A 217 -16.53 -12.97 0.38
C GLY A 217 -15.95 -12.05 1.46
N THR A 218 -16.24 -10.74 1.41
CA THR A 218 -15.83 -9.78 2.44
C THR A 218 -17.00 -9.43 3.37
N ARG A 219 -16.69 -9.00 4.60
CA ARG A 219 -17.71 -8.44 5.50
C ARG A 219 -18.38 -7.20 4.89
N LEU A 220 -17.64 -6.42 4.10
CA LEU A 220 -18.19 -5.28 3.37
C LEU A 220 -19.29 -5.70 2.38
N ALA A 221 -19.13 -6.83 1.69
CA ALA A 221 -20.16 -7.37 0.78
C ALA A 221 -21.43 -7.80 1.55
N GLU A 222 -21.27 -8.31 2.76
CA GLU A 222 -22.42 -8.64 3.62
C GLU A 222 -23.15 -7.39 4.08
N MET A 223 -22.42 -6.35 4.51
CA MET A 223 -23.01 -5.05 4.87
C MET A 223 -23.76 -4.44 3.68
N TYR A 224 -23.18 -4.49 2.50
CA TYR A 224 -23.83 -3.99 1.26
C TYR A 224 -25.13 -4.75 0.94
N ARG A 225 -25.12 -6.10 1.03
CA ARG A 225 -26.34 -6.91 0.80
C ARG A 225 -27.43 -6.64 1.82
N ARG A 226 -27.08 -6.25 3.06
CA ARG A 226 -28.05 -5.84 4.09
C ARG A 226 -28.53 -4.40 3.93
N GLY A 227 -27.99 -3.66 2.94
CA GLY A 227 -28.38 -2.25 2.70
C GLY A 227 -27.84 -1.28 3.75
N GLU A 228 -26.74 -1.62 4.46
CA GLU A 228 -26.16 -0.78 5.50
C GLU A 228 -25.44 0.46 4.93
N PHE A 229 -25.08 0.44 3.67
CA PHE A 229 -24.53 1.58 2.95
C PHE A 229 -24.81 1.48 1.46
N ALA A 230 -24.69 2.60 0.73
CA ALA A 230 -24.73 2.66 -0.72
C ALA A 230 -23.32 2.89 -1.30
N VAL A 231 -23.04 2.27 -2.43
CA VAL A 231 -21.80 2.54 -3.16
C VAL A 231 -21.88 3.87 -3.91
N GLN A 232 -20.79 4.59 -3.95
CA GLN A 232 -20.67 5.85 -4.68
C GLN A 232 -20.84 5.61 -6.18
N GLN A 233 -21.69 6.40 -6.82
CA GLN A 233 -21.87 6.31 -8.26
C GLN A 233 -20.68 6.95 -8.99
N ARG A 234 -20.42 6.55 -10.25
CA ARG A 234 -19.29 7.06 -11.03
C ARG A 234 -19.22 8.59 -11.07
N GLY A 235 -20.36 9.26 -11.26
CA GLY A 235 -20.42 10.73 -11.31
C GLY A 235 -20.02 11.38 -9.99
N GLU A 236 -20.52 10.86 -8.87
CA GLU A 236 -20.21 11.30 -7.51
C GLU A 236 -18.72 11.12 -7.20
N TYR A 237 -18.17 9.95 -7.53
CA TYR A 237 -16.74 9.68 -7.36
C TYR A 237 -15.87 10.67 -8.16
N VAL A 238 -16.19 10.89 -9.42
CA VAL A 238 -15.43 11.85 -10.27
C VAL A 238 -15.50 13.25 -9.68
N GLN A 239 -16.67 13.70 -9.23
CA GLN A 239 -16.84 15.01 -8.59
C GLN A 239 -16.02 15.11 -7.30
N THR A 240 -16.04 14.07 -6.45
CA THR A 240 -15.25 14.01 -5.22
C THR A 240 -13.76 14.12 -5.53
N VAL A 241 -13.25 13.31 -6.48
CA VAL A 241 -11.83 13.35 -6.89
C VAL A 241 -11.43 14.72 -7.45
N CYS A 242 -12.27 15.33 -8.29
CA CYS A 242 -11.99 16.68 -8.80
C CYS A 242 -11.91 17.73 -7.67
N SER A 243 -12.67 17.54 -6.58
CA SER A 243 -12.63 18.45 -5.43
C SER A 243 -11.45 18.17 -4.48
N GLN A 244 -10.83 17.00 -4.60
CA GLN A 244 -9.64 16.59 -3.81
C GLN A 244 -8.32 17.01 -4.47
N LEU A 245 -8.32 17.29 -5.79
CA LEU A 245 -7.14 17.68 -6.59
C LEU A 245 -7.02 19.20 -6.71
#